data_d3f7b48a57ef4d37aa0a690b4b865914
#
_entry.id   d3f7b48a57ef4d37aa0a690b4b865914
#
_cell.length_a   1.000
_cell.length_b   1.000
_cell.length_c   1.000
_cell.angle_alpha   90.00
_cell.angle_beta   90.00
_cell.angle_gamma   90.00
#
_symmetry.space_group_name_H-M   'P 1'
#
loop_
_entity.id
_entity.type
_entity.pdbx_description
1 polymer ?
#
loop_
_entity_poly.entity_id
_entity_poly.type
_entity_poly.pdbx_seq_one_letter_code
_entity_poly.pdbx_strand_id
1 'polypeptide(L)'
;MASDTPYFAKVLIANRGEIACRIMETLRRLGIISVAVYHASERRSRFVQMADEAIEIFGDTPVSAYLDGAQIIQAAQTAEA
;
A
#
# COMPACT_ATOMS: atom_id res chain seq x y z
N MET A 1 13.94 -3.04 22.81
CA MET A 1 14.85 -1.94 22.51
C MET A 1 14.43 -1.25 21.23
N ALA A 2 14.48 0.06 21.26
CA ALA A 2 14.12 0.82 20.06
C ALA A 2 15.02 0.49 18.88
N SER A 3 16.25 0.09 19.13
CA SER A 3 17.21 -0.24 18.10
C SER A 3 16.76 -1.41 17.21
N ASP A 4 15.85 -2.26 17.69
CA ASP A 4 15.36 -3.40 16.92
C ASP A 4 14.12 -3.06 16.11
N THR A 5 13.60 -1.86 16.28
CA THR A 5 12.39 -1.42 15.59
C THR A 5 12.78 -0.67 14.33
N PRO A 6 12.25 -1.03 13.16
CA PRO A 6 12.54 -0.26 11.94
C PRO A 6 11.97 1.15 12.09
N TYR A 7 12.60 2.10 11.40
CA TYR A 7 12.11 3.48 11.40
C TYR A 7 10.66 3.57 10.90
N PHE A 8 10.33 2.75 9.91
CA PHE A 8 8.99 2.72 9.35
C PHE A 8 8.36 1.38 9.68
N ALA A 9 7.39 1.39 10.59
CA ALA A 9 6.67 0.17 10.92
C ALA A 9 5.71 -0.24 9.81
N LYS A 10 5.17 0.74 9.10
CA LYS A 10 4.27 0.54 7.97
C LYS A 10 4.65 1.46 6.83
N VAL A 11 4.56 0.94 5.61
CA VAL A 11 4.82 1.72 4.40
C VAL A 11 3.63 1.56 3.48
N LEU A 12 3.06 2.69 3.04
CA LEU A 12 1.99 2.67 2.07
C LEU A 12 2.58 2.61 0.66
N ILE A 13 2.04 1.71 -0.16
CA ILE A 13 2.49 1.51 -1.53
C ILE A 13 1.40 2.01 -2.46
N ALA A 14 1.71 3.07 -3.21
CA ALA A 14 0.79 3.62 -4.20
C ALA A 14 1.09 3.10 -5.61
N ASN A 15 1.93 2.08 -5.73
CA ASN A 15 2.23 1.42 -7.00
C ASN A 15 1.28 0.26 -7.21
N ARG A 16 1.19 -0.18 -8.46
CA ARG A 16 0.30 -1.25 -8.88
C ARG A 16 1.10 -2.38 -9.53
N GLY A 17 0.45 -3.54 -9.66
CA GLY A 17 0.97 -4.66 -10.43
C GLY A 17 2.28 -5.21 -9.92
N GLU A 18 3.16 -5.56 -10.84
CA GLU A 18 4.41 -6.24 -10.52
C GLU A 18 5.34 -5.38 -9.68
N ILE A 19 5.37 -4.08 -9.93
CA ILE A 19 6.22 -3.18 -9.14
C ILE A 19 5.78 -3.20 -7.68
N ALA A 20 4.48 -3.13 -7.44
CA ALA A 20 3.95 -3.20 -6.08
C ALA A 20 4.33 -4.53 -5.41
N CYS A 21 4.22 -5.63 -6.13
CA CYS A 21 4.58 -6.94 -5.60
C CYS A 21 6.06 -7.01 -5.20
N ARG A 22 6.94 -6.44 -6.02
CA ARG A 22 8.38 -6.43 -5.71
C ARG A 22 8.68 -5.60 -4.46
N ILE A 23 8.03 -4.45 -4.34
CA ILE A 23 8.20 -3.61 -3.15
C ILE A 23 7.75 -4.38 -1.90
N MET A 24 6.62 -5.06 -1.99
CA MET A 24 6.09 -5.82 -0.86
C MET A 24 7.01 -6.95 -0.44
N GLU A 25 7.64 -7.63 -1.40
CA GLU A 25 8.60 -8.67 -1.07
C GLU A 25 9.79 -8.12 -0.30
N THR A 26 10.28 -6.95 -0.72
CA THR A 26 11.39 -6.29 -0.04
C THR A 26 10.98 -5.88 1.37
N LEU A 27 9.80 -5.29 1.53
CA LEU A 27 9.31 -4.88 2.84
C LEU A 27 9.16 -6.08 3.77
N ARG A 28 8.69 -7.20 3.25
CA ARG A 28 8.52 -8.41 4.06
C ARG A 28 9.87 -8.90 4.58
N ARG A 29 10.91 -8.87 3.75
CA ARG A 29 12.24 -9.26 4.19
C ARG A 29 12.78 -8.34 5.28
N LEU A 30 12.38 -7.06 5.23
CA LEU A 30 12.82 -6.08 6.22
C LEU A 30 11.95 -6.06 7.47
N GLY A 31 10.89 -6.86 7.51
CA GLY A 31 9.98 -6.88 8.65
C GLY A 31 9.08 -5.67 8.72
N ILE A 32 8.82 -5.01 7.60
CA ILE A 32 7.98 -3.82 7.53
C ILE A 32 6.61 -4.19 6.97
N ILE A 33 5.56 -3.69 7.61
CA ILE A 33 4.19 -3.95 7.19
C ILE A 33 3.88 -3.13 5.93
N SER A 34 3.33 -3.80 4.91
CA SER A 34 2.95 -3.14 3.67
C SER A 34 1.46 -2.81 3.68
N VAL A 35 1.11 -1.62 3.21
CA VAL A 35 -0.27 -1.17 3.05
C VAL A 35 -0.46 -0.83 1.58
N ALA A 36 -1.34 -1.56 0.90
CA ALA A 36 -1.67 -1.28 -0.49
C ALA A 36 -2.89 -0.39 -0.56
N VAL A 37 -2.93 0.52 -1.54
CA VAL A 37 -4.17 1.19 -1.92
C VAL A 37 -4.60 0.59 -3.24
N TYR A 38 -5.91 0.47 -3.45
CA TYR A 38 -6.42 -0.17 -4.67
C TYR A 38 -7.76 0.40 -5.08
N HIS A 39 -7.99 0.42 -6.38
CA HIS A 39 -9.31 0.71 -6.93
C HIS A 39 -10.16 -0.56 -6.88
N ALA A 40 -11.48 -0.40 -6.77
CA ALA A 40 -12.39 -1.56 -6.63
C ALA A 40 -12.19 -2.60 -7.73
N SER A 41 -11.84 -2.18 -8.95
CA SER A 41 -11.61 -3.10 -10.07
C SER A 41 -10.38 -3.98 -9.87
N GLU A 42 -9.52 -3.64 -8.91
CA GLU A 42 -8.28 -4.35 -8.65
C GLU A 42 -8.35 -5.21 -7.40
N ARG A 43 -9.52 -5.33 -6.79
CA ARG A 43 -9.68 -6.01 -5.50
C ARG A 43 -9.06 -7.39 -5.47
N ARG A 44 -9.08 -8.12 -6.58
CA ARG A 44 -8.54 -9.48 -6.66
C ARG A 44 -7.15 -9.54 -7.25
N SER A 45 -6.51 -8.40 -7.48
CA SER A 45 -5.16 -8.37 -8.04
C SER A 45 -4.16 -8.95 -7.06
N ARG A 46 -3.07 -9.49 -7.61
CA ARG A 46 -2.05 -10.15 -6.80
C ARG A 46 -1.45 -9.20 -5.76
N PHE A 47 -1.17 -7.95 -6.16
CA PHE A 47 -0.54 -7.02 -5.23
C PHE A 47 -1.44 -6.72 -4.02
N VAL A 48 -2.77 -6.69 -4.23
CA VAL A 48 -3.71 -6.48 -3.13
C VAL A 48 -3.67 -7.68 -2.17
N GLN A 49 -3.61 -8.89 -2.73
CA GLN A 49 -3.57 -10.10 -1.91
C GLN A 49 -2.25 -10.25 -1.15
N MET A 50 -1.17 -9.74 -1.70
CA MET A 50 0.15 -9.84 -1.07
C MET A 50 0.35 -8.85 0.07
N ALA A 51 -0.36 -7.71 0.05
CA ALA A 51 -0.20 -6.67 1.06
C ALA A 51 -0.69 -7.16 2.42
N ASP A 52 -0.04 -6.67 3.47
CA ASP A 52 -0.48 -6.97 4.84
C ASP A 52 -1.79 -6.27 5.15
N GLU A 53 -1.97 -5.04 4.66
CA GLU A 53 -3.20 -4.27 4.78
C GLU A 53 -3.53 -3.67 3.42
N ALA A 54 -4.81 -3.43 3.17
CA ALA A 54 -5.25 -2.86 1.91
C ALA A 54 -6.39 -1.89 2.15
N ILE A 55 -6.34 -0.74 1.48
CA ILE A 55 -7.34 0.31 1.62
C ILE A 55 -7.84 0.68 0.24
N GLU A 56 -9.17 0.66 0.08
CA GLU A 56 -9.79 1.01 -1.20
C GLU A 56 -9.76 2.52 -1.40
N ILE A 57 -9.40 2.95 -2.61
CA ILE A 57 -9.48 4.34 -3.03
C ILE A 57 -10.48 4.45 -4.17
N PHE A 58 -11.01 5.65 -4.40
CA PHE A 58 -12.18 5.84 -5.24
C PHE A 58 -11.89 6.77 -6.40
N GLY A 59 -12.45 6.45 -7.55
CA GLY A 59 -12.36 7.21 -8.79
C GLY A 59 -13.06 6.44 -9.89
N ASP A 60 -13.38 7.12 -10.97
CA ASP A 60 -14.06 6.50 -12.11
C ASP A 60 -13.21 5.41 -12.74
N THR A 61 -11.90 5.59 -12.71
CA THR A 61 -10.94 4.63 -13.23
C THR A 61 -9.82 4.44 -12.21
N PRO A 62 -9.04 3.34 -12.30
CA PRO A 62 -7.89 3.18 -11.43
C PRO A 62 -6.92 4.35 -11.53
N VAL A 63 -6.68 4.86 -12.74
CA VAL A 63 -5.75 5.97 -12.94
C VAL A 63 -6.22 7.21 -12.17
N SER A 64 -7.50 7.56 -12.27
CA SER A 64 -8.02 8.73 -11.58
C SER A 64 -7.93 8.58 -10.06
N ALA A 65 -8.17 7.36 -9.53
CA ALA A 65 -8.06 7.11 -8.11
C ALA A 65 -6.63 7.30 -7.62
N TYR A 66 -5.64 6.75 -8.33
CA TYR A 66 -4.25 6.85 -7.94
C TYR A 66 -3.68 8.25 -8.11
N LEU A 67 -4.27 9.08 -8.96
CA LEU A 67 -3.85 10.47 -9.13
C LEU A 67 -4.45 11.39 -8.06
N ASP A 68 -5.38 10.89 -7.27
CA ASP A 68 -5.97 11.67 -6.19
C ASP A 68 -5.06 11.61 -4.96
N GLY A 69 -4.11 12.54 -4.90
CA GLY A 69 -3.14 12.58 -3.82
C GLY A 69 -3.77 12.73 -2.44
N ALA A 70 -4.91 13.42 -2.35
CA ALA A 70 -5.58 13.59 -1.06
C ALA A 70 -6.07 12.26 -0.52
N GLN A 71 -6.61 11.38 -1.37
CA GLN A 71 -7.03 10.05 -0.93
C GLN A 71 -5.84 9.20 -0.49
N ILE A 72 -4.72 9.30 -1.21
CA ILE A 72 -3.50 8.55 -0.87
C ILE A 72 -3.00 8.97 0.50
N ILE A 73 -2.93 10.28 0.75
CA ILE A 73 -2.48 10.80 2.04
C ILE A 73 -3.43 10.38 3.14
N GLN A 74 -4.74 10.44 2.90
CA GLN A 74 -5.72 10.04 3.89
C GLN A 74 -5.61 8.55 4.20
N ALA A 75 -5.38 7.73 3.19
CA ALA A 75 -5.18 6.30 3.39
C ALA A 75 -3.95 6.03 4.27
N ALA A 76 -2.87 6.76 4.03
CA ALA A 76 -1.67 6.62 4.85
C ALA A 76 -1.95 7.00 6.30
N GLN A 77 -2.71 8.07 6.52
CA GLN A 77 -3.07 8.50 7.88
C GLN A 77 -3.96 7.47 8.56
N THR A 78 -4.95 6.94 7.84
CA THR A 78 -5.86 5.93 8.37
C THR A 78 -5.10 4.67 8.77
N ALA A 79 -4.15 4.24 7.97
CA ALA A 79 -3.35 3.05 8.23
C ALA A 79 -2.22 3.31 9.22
N GLU A 80 -1.96 4.56 9.55
CA GLU A 80 -0.82 4.96 10.38
C GLU A 80 0.51 4.59 9.73
N ALA A 81 0.56 4.74 8.45
CA ALA A 81 1.74 4.46 7.66
C ALA A 81 2.70 5.65 7.63
#